data_4a4eccff206ff7ed489d6f1f40c3bc45
#
_entry.id   4a4eccff206ff7ed489d6f1f40c3bc45
#
_cell.length_a   1.000
_cell.length_b   1.000
_cell.length_c   1.000
_cell.angle_alpha   90.00
_cell.angle_beta   90.00
_cell.angle_gamma   90.00
#
_symmetry.space_group_name_H-M   'P 1'
#
loop_
_entity.id
_entity.type
_entity.pdbx_description
1 polymer ?
#
loop_
_entity_poly.entity_id
_entity_poly.type
_entity_poly.pdbx_seq_one_letter_code
_entity_poly.pdbx_strand_id
1 'polypeptide(L)'
;MNDGDTAYMRRALRLAARGAGRTSPDPLVGMVLVSGGDVIGAHRRAPATHAEVDALRKAGQRARGATLYTNLEPCAPSCAAAIAEARVGRVVIAMRDPDARHSGRGVRALRAAGVEVHEGTLKEEAERLNAGVVSRLTRGRPSVALVVAATLDGRALRRSAATAKAVTRELVKIRDRADAVMVGVSSIVESDPALTVGAGHEPLRVIVDADARTPAPSKVVRHADPQRTVIFVGRDADVRRTNRLREAGVLLVTAARAPDGLDVAAVLRWLGGHGVNTVVAEADPGLAASLVRADLVDRVIWFVSPLAGGAALPVLDGVPDAVGLRNLRARRVGGELVLEGALG
;
A
#
# COMPACT_ATOMS: atom_id res chain seq x y z
N MET A 1 8.64 -27.51 11.99
CA MET A 1 8.51 -26.73 10.74
C MET A 1 9.56 -27.25 9.79
N ASN A 2 9.20 -27.71 8.61
CA ASN A 2 10.16 -28.27 7.65
C ASN A 2 10.80 -27.11 6.86
N ASP A 3 12.11 -27.09 6.68
CA ASP A 3 12.82 -26.03 5.93
C ASP A 3 12.26 -25.85 4.51
N GLY A 4 11.78 -26.94 3.90
CA GLY A 4 11.10 -26.91 2.61
C GLY A 4 9.82 -26.07 2.60
N ASP A 5 8.98 -26.18 3.63
CA ASP A 5 7.72 -25.42 3.72
C ASP A 5 8.01 -23.91 3.78
N THR A 6 9.02 -23.50 4.53
CA THR A 6 9.46 -22.11 4.64
C THR A 6 9.94 -21.56 3.28
N ALA A 7 10.71 -22.35 2.53
CA ALA A 7 11.24 -21.92 1.23
C ALA A 7 10.11 -21.71 0.19
N TYR A 8 9.16 -22.65 0.12
CA TYR A 8 8.02 -22.54 -0.79
C TYR A 8 7.05 -21.43 -0.39
N MET A 9 6.81 -21.22 0.92
CA MET A 9 6.00 -20.11 1.41
C MET A 9 6.65 -18.75 1.08
N ARG A 10 7.97 -18.59 1.23
CA ARG A 10 8.67 -17.38 0.77
C ARG A 10 8.48 -17.13 -0.72
N ARG A 11 8.44 -18.20 -1.53
CA ARG A 11 8.14 -18.09 -2.97
C ARG A 11 6.70 -17.62 -3.21
N ALA A 12 5.71 -18.15 -2.46
CA ALA A 12 4.32 -17.70 -2.52
C ALA A 12 4.19 -16.22 -2.13
N LEU A 13 4.84 -15.79 -1.06
CA LEU A 13 4.89 -14.37 -0.65
C LEU A 13 5.50 -13.45 -1.72
N ARG A 14 6.59 -13.87 -2.36
CA ARG A 14 7.19 -13.09 -3.48
C ARG A 14 6.24 -13.00 -4.68
N LEU A 15 5.48 -14.05 -4.97
CA LEU A 15 4.46 -14.03 -6.03
C LEU A 15 3.31 -13.09 -5.65
N ALA A 16 2.79 -13.17 -4.41
CA ALA A 16 1.75 -12.28 -3.91
C ALA A 16 2.15 -10.80 -4.03
N ALA A 17 3.39 -10.47 -3.71
CA ALA A 17 3.92 -9.10 -3.79
C ALA A 17 3.87 -8.49 -5.21
N ARG A 18 3.76 -9.30 -6.27
CA ARG A 18 3.61 -8.82 -7.66
C ARG A 18 2.25 -8.19 -7.93
N GLY A 19 1.25 -8.47 -7.08
CA GLY A 19 -0.07 -7.86 -7.15
C GLY A 19 -0.18 -6.48 -6.50
N ALA A 20 0.88 -6.00 -5.85
CA ALA A 20 0.85 -4.71 -5.13
C ALA A 20 0.45 -3.57 -6.07
N GLY A 21 -0.46 -2.69 -5.60
CA GLY A 21 -1.05 -1.60 -6.35
C GLY A 21 -2.11 -2.01 -7.39
N ARG A 22 -2.37 -3.32 -7.59
CA ARG A 22 -3.22 -3.81 -8.69
C ARG A 22 -4.42 -4.65 -8.27
N THR A 23 -4.48 -5.06 -7.00
CA THR A 23 -5.52 -6.01 -6.54
C THR A 23 -6.56 -5.39 -5.63
N SER A 24 -6.36 -4.16 -5.17
CA SER A 24 -7.29 -3.49 -4.27
C SER A 24 -8.71 -3.37 -4.86
N PRO A 25 -9.73 -3.57 -4.04
CA PRO A 25 -9.72 -3.72 -2.57
C PRO A 25 -9.34 -5.12 -2.05
N ASP A 26 -9.08 -6.08 -2.93
CA ASP A 26 -8.78 -7.46 -2.57
C ASP A 26 -7.36 -7.63 -2.02
N PRO A 27 -7.10 -8.66 -1.19
CA PRO A 27 -5.77 -8.95 -0.66
C PRO A 27 -4.79 -9.42 -1.73
N LEU A 28 -3.50 -9.29 -1.42
CA LEU A 28 -2.40 -9.87 -2.18
C LEU A 28 -2.36 -11.38 -1.92
N VAL A 29 -2.55 -12.18 -2.97
CA VAL A 29 -2.53 -13.64 -2.89
C VAL A 29 -1.50 -14.20 -3.86
N GLY A 30 -0.64 -15.06 -3.36
CA GLY A 30 0.32 -15.83 -4.13
C GLY A 30 0.34 -17.29 -3.71
N MET A 31 0.51 -18.15 -4.68
CA MET A 31 0.48 -19.58 -4.50
C MET A 31 1.64 -20.29 -5.16
N VAL A 32 2.04 -21.37 -4.54
CA VAL A 32 2.99 -22.33 -5.09
C VAL A 32 2.45 -23.74 -4.89
N LEU A 33 2.30 -24.49 -5.96
CA LEU A 33 1.94 -25.91 -5.93
C LEU A 33 3.18 -26.73 -6.24
N VAL A 34 3.43 -27.75 -5.44
CA VAL A 34 4.59 -28.62 -5.54
C VAL A 34 4.14 -30.07 -5.71
N SER A 35 4.57 -30.70 -6.80
CA SER A 35 4.24 -32.07 -7.15
C SER A 35 5.44 -32.77 -7.82
N GLY A 36 5.95 -33.87 -7.24
CA GLY A 36 7.01 -34.66 -7.86
C GLY A 36 8.29 -33.89 -8.21
N GLY A 37 8.60 -32.80 -7.48
CA GLY A 37 9.72 -31.90 -7.78
C GLY A 37 9.34 -30.70 -8.68
N ASP A 38 8.23 -30.74 -9.38
CA ASP A 38 7.72 -29.61 -10.16
C ASP A 38 7.15 -28.53 -9.26
N VAL A 39 7.41 -27.26 -9.63
CA VAL A 39 6.95 -26.09 -8.87
C VAL A 39 6.17 -25.14 -9.76
N ILE A 40 4.86 -25.05 -9.55
CA ILE A 40 3.93 -24.21 -10.30
C ILE A 40 3.51 -23.03 -9.41
N GLY A 41 3.65 -21.81 -9.93
CA GLY A 41 3.29 -20.58 -9.19
C GLY A 41 2.20 -19.78 -9.87
N ALA A 42 1.38 -19.14 -9.06
CA ALA A 42 0.38 -18.15 -9.49
C ALA A 42 0.24 -17.02 -8.46
N HIS A 43 -0.37 -15.92 -8.86
CA HIS A 43 -0.70 -14.81 -7.97
C HIS A 43 -1.95 -14.08 -8.49
N ARG A 44 -2.65 -13.39 -7.58
CA ARG A 44 -3.75 -12.51 -7.94
C ARG A 44 -3.21 -11.33 -8.77
N ARG A 45 -3.84 -11.04 -9.91
CA ARG A 45 -3.38 -10.02 -10.86
C ARG A 45 -4.25 -8.77 -10.87
N ALA A 46 -5.52 -8.92 -10.51
CA ALA A 46 -6.53 -7.88 -10.51
C ALA A 46 -7.63 -8.24 -9.49
N PRO A 47 -8.50 -7.30 -9.10
CA PRO A 47 -9.67 -7.61 -8.29
C PRO A 47 -10.50 -8.74 -8.92
N ALA A 48 -11.18 -9.51 -8.06
CA ALA A 48 -12.00 -10.67 -8.44
C ALA A 48 -11.26 -11.82 -9.16
N THR A 49 -9.94 -11.77 -9.35
CA THR A 49 -9.17 -12.92 -9.85
C THR A 49 -8.69 -13.79 -8.69
N HIS A 50 -8.67 -15.11 -8.89
CA HIS A 50 -8.27 -16.09 -7.88
C HIS A 50 -6.96 -16.77 -8.28
N ALA A 51 -5.93 -16.63 -7.45
CA ALA A 51 -4.63 -17.26 -7.68
C ALA A 51 -4.72 -18.79 -7.65
N GLU A 52 -5.63 -19.31 -6.84
CA GLU A 52 -5.95 -20.74 -6.69
C GLU A 52 -6.36 -21.35 -8.01
N VAL A 53 -7.35 -20.76 -8.66
CA VAL A 53 -7.88 -21.24 -9.94
C VAL A 53 -6.79 -21.23 -11.02
N ASP A 54 -5.98 -20.17 -11.07
CA ASP A 54 -4.88 -20.08 -12.06
C ASP A 54 -3.77 -21.12 -11.77
N ALA A 55 -3.43 -21.37 -10.50
CA ALA A 55 -2.46 -22.38 -10.12
C ALA A 55 -2.93 -23.79 -10.47
N LEU A 56 -4.18 -24.13 -10.11
CA LEU A 56 -4.78 -25.44 -10.38
C LEU A 56 -4.93 -25.70 -11.89
N ARG A 57 -5.38 -24.72 -12.65
CA ARG A 57 -5.48 -24.80 -14.12
C ARG A 57 -4.11 -25.10 -14.76
N LYS A 58 -3.05 -24.44 -14.31
CA LYS A 58 -1.68 -24.69 -14.80
C LYS A 58 -1.14 -26.05 -14.38
N ALA A 59 -1.55 -26.53 -13.23
CA ALA A 59 -1.12 -27.82 -12.71
C ALA A 59 -1.79 -28.99 -13.44
N GLY A 60 -3.09 -28.85 -13.77
CA GLY A 60 -3.88 -29.95 -14.33
C GLY A 60 -3.83 -31.19 -13.42
N GLN A 61 -3.57 -32.35 -13.99
CA GLN A 61 -3.49 -33.61 -13.23
C GLN A 61 -2.39 -33.66 -12.17
N ARG A 62 -1.35 -32.83 -12.28
CA ARG A 62 -0.26 -32.72 -11.28
C ARG A 62 -0.72 -32.15 -9.95
N ALA A 63 -1.92 -31.56 -9.89
CA ALA A 63 -2.50 -31.10 -8.62
C ALA A 63 -2.84 -32.26 -7.67
N ARG A 64 -3.11 -33.44 -8.20
CA ARG A 64 -3.49 -34.61 -7.40
C ARG A 64 -2.35 -35.05 -6.47
N GLY A 65 -2.61 -35.07 -5.17
CA GLY A 65 -1.63 -35.43 -4.13
C GLY A 65 -0.56 -34.37 -3.90
N ALA A 66 -0.58 -33.24 -4.61
CA ALA A 66 0.39 -32.15 -4.47
C ALA A 66 0.27 -31.42 -3.12
N THR A 67 1.31 -30.67 -2.75
CA THR A 67 1.27 -29.70 -1.65
C THR A 67 1.09 -28.29 -2.22
N LEU A 68 0.07 -27.56 -1.75
CA LEU A 68 -0.21 -26.17 -2.10
C LEU A 68 0.21 -25.24 -0.97
N TYR A 69 1.02 -24.24 -1.27
CA TYR A 69 1.44 -23.17 -0.36
C TYR A 69 0.74 -21.88 -0.75
N THR A 70 0.08 -21.23 0.21
CA THR A 70 -0.59 -19.95 0.00
C THR A 70 -0.33 -19.00 1.15
N ASN A 71 -0.07 -17.72 0.83
CA ASN A 71 0.11 -16.71 1.88
C ASN A 71 -1.18 -16.33 2.59
N LEU A 72 -2.35 -16.58 1.98
CA LEU A 72 -3.66 -16.26 2.54
C LEU A 72 -4.57 -17.48 2.47
N GLU A 73 -5.44 -17.62 3.45
CA GLU A 73 -6.50 -18.62 3.48
C GLU A 73 -7.33 -18.62 2.19
N PRO A 74 -7.50 -19.76 1.51
CA PRO A 74 -8.38 -19.84 0.34
C PRO A 74 -9.82 -19.50 0.67
N CYS A 75 -10.47 -18.68 -0.14
CA CYS A 75 -11.85 -18.30 0.09
C CYS A 75 -12.81 -19.50 0.00
N ALA A 76 -13.83 -19.50 0.86
CA ALA A 76 -14.88 -20.51 0.84
C ALA A 76 -16.21 -19.88 0.36
N PRO A 77 -17.04 -20.65 -0.39
CA PRO A 77 -16.83 -22.07 -0.75
C PRO A 77 -15.94 -22.30 -1.98
N SER A 78 -15.77 -21.33 -2.87
CA SER A 78 -15.29 -21.53 -4.25
C SER A 78 -13.86 -22.06 -4.35
N CYS A 79 -12.88 -21.37 -3.75
CA CYS A 79 -11.48 -21.77 -3.87
C CYS A 79 -11.17 -23.05 -3.10
N ALA A 80 -11.77 -23.22 -1.91
CA ALA A 80 -11.63 -24.43 -1.12
C ALA A 80 -12.21 -25.65 -1.84
N ALA A 81 -13.37 -25.51 -2.50
CA ALA A 81 -13.96 -26.56 -3.33
C ALA A 81 -13.06 -26.92 -4.51
N ALA A 82 -12.57 -25.93 -5.26
CA ALA A 82 -11.69 -26.18 -6.42
C ALA A 82 -10.39 -26.92 -6.01
N ILE A 83 -9.83 -26.60 -4.84
CA ILE A 83 -8.64 -27.30 -4.30
C ILE A 83 -8.97 -28.75 -3.96
N ALA A 84 -10.13 -29.00 -3.34
CA ALA A 84 -10.58 -30.34 -2.99
C ALA A 84 -10.91 -31.19 -4.24
N GLU A 85 -11.61 -30.63 -5.21
CA GLU A 85 -11.91 -31.26 -6.52
C GLU A 85 -10.65 -31.64 -7.29
N ALA A 86 -9.62 -30.81 -7.24
CA ALA A 86 -8.32 -31.10 -7.81
C ALA A 86 -7.53 -32.18 -7.04
N ARG A 87 -8.08 -32.68 -5.91
CA ARG A 87 -7.49 -33.68 -5.03
C ARG A 87 -6.09 -33.31 -4.54
N VAL A 88 -5.88 -32.03 -4.20
CA VAL A 88 -4.66 -31.58 -3.53
C VAL A 88 -4.54 -32.31 -2.19
N GLY A 89 -3.36 -32.89 -1.92
CA GLY A 89 -3.17 -33.70 -0.70
C GLY A 89 -2.96 -32.87 0.57
N ARG A 90 -2.24 -31.73 0.43
CA ARG A 90 -1.86 -30.88 1.57
C ARG A 90 -1.91 -29.40 1.20
N VAL A 91 -2.41 -28.55 2.11
CA VAL A 91 -2.39 -27.10 1.97
C VAL A 91 -1.67 -26.46 3.15
N VAL A 92 -0.67 -25.64 2.87
CA VAL A 92 0.08 -24.85 3.86
C VAL A 92 -0.33 -23.39 3.70
N ILE A 93 -0.85 -22.79 4.78
CA ILE A 93 -1.41 -21.43 4.81
C ILE A 93 -0.56 -20.58 5.75
N ALA A 94 -0.16 -19.36 5.31
CA ALA A 94 0.58 -18.46 6.18
C ALA A 94 -0.35 -17.73 7.15
N MET A 95 -1.40 -17.07 6.66
CA MET A 95 -2.35 -16.33 7.48
C MET A 95 -3.79 -16.67 7.12
N ARG A 96 -4.69 -16.57 8.09
CA ARG A 96 -6.15 -16.62 7.86
C ARG A 96 -6.63 -15.37 7.15
N ASP A 97 -7.85 -15.44 6.60
CA ASP A 97 -8.51 -14.26 6.05
C ASP A 97 -8.69 -13.21 7.16
N PRO A 98 -8.23 -11.96 6.96
CA PRO A 98 -8.38 -10.89 7.95
C PRO A 98 -9.83 -10.44 8.13
N ASP A 99 -10.74 -10.74 7.20
CA ASP A 99 -12.17 -10.51 7.38
C ASP A 99 -12.77 -11.56 8.31
N ALA A 100 -13.21 -11.13 9.49
CA ALA A 100 -13.80 -12.02 10.48
C ALA A 100 -14.99 -12.83 9.95
N ARG A 101 -15.71 -12.33 8.92
CA ARG A 101 -16.82 -13.02 8.26
C ARG A 101 -16.36 -14.23 7.45
N HIS A 102 -15.10 -14.27 7.02
CA HIS A 102 -14.51 -15.28 6.16
C HIS A 102 -13.46 -16.14 6.88
N SER A 103 -12.85 -15.62 7.92
CA SER A 103 -11.76 -16.24 8.67
C SER A 103 -12.06 -17.65 9.14
N GLY A 104 -11.20 -18.59 8.80
CA GLY A 104 -11.29 -20.01 9.15
C GLY A 104 -12.33 -20.81 8.36
N ARG A 105 -13.10 -20.20 7.46
CA ARG A 105 -14.11 -20.92 6.66
C ARG A 105 -13.45 -21.80 5.59
N GLY A 106 -12.43 -21.30 4.92
CA GLY A 106 -11.64 -22.04 3.94
C GLY A 106 -10.91 -23.23 4.59
N VAL A 107 -10.28 -23.00 5.73
CA VAL A 107 -9.61 -24.05 6.51
C VAL A 107 -10.58 -25.16 6.89
N ARG A 108 -11.77 -24.82 7.42
CA ARG A 108 -12.79 -25.82 7.77
C ARG A 108 -13.28 -26.60 6.56
N ALA A 109 -13.52 -25.91 5.43
CA ALA A 109 -13.98 -26.57 4.20
C ALA A 109 -12.93 -27.55 3.64
N LEU A 110 -11.65 -27.17 3.63
CA LEU A 110 -10.57 -28.05 3.20
C LEU A 110 -10.43 -29.28 4.08
N ARG A 111 -10.45 -29.11 5.42
CA ARG A 111 -10.39 -30.24 6.37
C ARG A 111 -11.59 -31.17 6.24
N ALA A 112 -12.79 -30.62 6.06
CA ALA A 112 -14.00 -31.41 5.85
C ALA A 112 -13.95 -32.22 4.53
N ALA A 113 -13.22 -31.74 3.52
CA ALA A 113 -12.98 -32.47 2.28
C ALA A 113 -11.79 -33.45 2.35
N GLY A 114 -11.19 -33.68 3.53
CA GLY A 114 -10.11 -34.62 3.73
C GLY A 114 -8.71 -34.08 3.33
N VAL A 115 -8.57 -32.79 3.06
CA VAL A 115 -7.29 -32.16 2.73
C VAL A 115 -6.51 -31.89 4.03
N GLU A 116 -5.23 -32.27 4.10
CA GLU A 116 -4.35 -31.92 5.21
C GLU A 116 -4.10 -30.40 5.19
N VAL A 117 -4.34 -29.71 6.32
CA VAL A 117 -4.15 -28.23 6.40
C VAL A 117 -3.19 -27.89 7.53
N HIS A 118 -2.09 -27.22 7.18
CA HIS A 118 -1.12 -26.63 8.09
C HIS A 118 -1.21 -25.09 8.05
N GLU A 119 -1.24 -24.42 9.20
CA GLU A 119 -1.40 -22.98 9.33
C GLU A 119 -0.21 -22.32 10.03
N GLY A 120 0.06 -21.05 9.71
CA GLY A 120 1.01 -20.20 10.45
C GLY A 120 2.42 -20.12 9.89
N THR A 121 2.72 -20.80 8.77
CA THR A 121 4.07 -20.73 8.16
C THR A 121 4.34 -19.33 7.63
N LEU A 122 5.30 -18.59 8.21
CA LEU A 122 5.64 -17.20 7.90
C LEU A 122 4.43 -16.24 8.03
N LYS A 123 3.63 -16.44 9.08
CA LYS A 123 2.43 -15.65 9.36
C LYS A 123 2.70 -14.15 9.38
N GLU A 124 3.72 -13.73 10.14
CA GLU A 124 4.06 -12.30 10.26
C GLU A 124 4.45 -11.66 8.94
N GLU A 125 5.18 -12.38 8.06
CA GLU A 125 5.53 -11.89 6.74
C GLU A 125 4.28 -11.73 5.84
N ALA A 126 3.32 -12.65 5.95
CA ALA A 126 2.06 -12.59 5.23
C ALA A 126 1.18 -11.42 5.71
N GLU A 127 1.09 -11.21 7.02
CA GLU A 127 0.38 -10.08 7.63
C GLU A 127 1.01 -8.74 7.24
N ARG A 128 2.34 -8.63 7.28
CA ARG A 128 3.04 -7.42 6.79
C ARG A 128 2.78 -7.15 5.31
N LEU A 129 2.75 -8.19 4.48
CA LEU A 129 2.46 -8.05 3.06
C LEU A 129 1.04 -7.55 2.81
N ASN A 130 0.07 -8.02 3.59
CA ASN A 130 -1.35 -7.66 3.52
C ASN A 130 -1.76 -6.57 4.53
N ALA A 131 -0.80 -5.84 5.12
CA ALA A 131 -1.07 -4.83 6.14
C ALA A 131 -2.13 -3.80 5.74
N GLY A 132 -2.19 -3.44 4.45
CA GLY A 132 -3.19 -2.52 3.91
C GLY A 132 -4.62 -3.05 4.04
N VAL A 133 -4.86 -4.28 3.60
CA VAL A 133 -6.18 -4.93 3.72
C VAL A 133 -6.54 -5.15 5.20
N VAL A 134 -5.60 -5.62 6.00
CA VAL A 134 -5.79 -5.78 7.46
C VAL A 134 -6.20 -4.44 8.07
N SER A 135 -5.46 -3.36 7.80
CA SER A 135 -5.77 -2.03 8.30
C SER A 135 -7.17 -1.56 7.89
N ARG A 136 -7.50 -1.70 6.60
CA ARG A 136 -8.82 -1.28 6.10
C ARG A 136 -9.97 -2.04 6.77
N LEU A 137 -9.83 -3.34 6.95
CA LEU A 137 -10.87 -4.18 7.55
C LEU A 137 -11.00 -4.00 9.07
N THR A 138 -9.89 -3.76 9.79
CA THR A 138 -9.88 -3.67 11.25
C THR A 138 -9.96 -2.25 11.79
N ARG A 139 -9.42 -1.27 11.05
CA ARG A 139 -9.32 0.15 11.46
C ARG A 139 -10.15 1.09 10.57
N GLY A 140 -10.78 0.59 9.50
CA GLY A 140 -11.57 1.39 8.55
C GLY A 140 -10.75 2.36 7.70
N ARG A 141 -9.41 2.25 7.70
CA ARG A 141 -8.51 3.14 6.96
C ARG A 141 -7.40 2.35 6.24
N PRO A 142 -6.84 2.87 5.14
CA PRO A 142 -5.66 2.25 4.52
C PRO A 142 -4.45 2.25 5.47
N SER A 143 -3.47 1.39 5.18
CA SER A 143 -2.14 1.50 5.75
C SER A 143 -1.40 2.67 5.08
N VAL A 144 -0.71 3.48 5.90
CA VAL A 144 0.00 4.68 5.46
C VAL A 144 1.50 4.50 5.56
N ALA A 145 2.19 4.63 4.42
CA ALA A 145 3.63 4.78 4.36
C ALA A 145 3.99 6.27 4.20
N LEU A 146 4.52 6.88 5.23
CA LEU A 146 5.03 8.25 5.20
C LEU A 146 6.38 8.28 4.49
N VAL A 147 6.48 9.03 3.41
CA VAL A 147 7.72 9.24 2.65
C VAL A 147 8.18 10.67 2.87
N VAL A 148 9.34 10.81 3.46
CA VAL A 148 9.97 12.11 3.73
C VAL A 148 11.40 12.15 3.20
N ALA A 149 11.86 13.33 2.84
CA ALA A 149 13.24 13.57 2.46
C ALA A 149 13.82 14.68 3.35
N ALA A 150 14.99 14.42 3.93
CA ALA A 150 15.64 15.35 4.84
C ALA A 150 17.15 15.38 4.67
N THR A 151 17.76 16.44 5.18
CA THR A 151 19.20 16.54 5.44
C THR A 151 19.60 15.68 6.64
N LEU A 152 20.89 15.50 6.87
CA LEU A 152 21.45 14.77 8.02
C LEU A 152 21.00 15.32 9.37
N ASP A 153 20.73 16.63 9.44
CA ASP A 153 20.22 17.33 10.64
C ASP A 153 18.67 17.42 10.66
N GLY A 154 17.96 16.63 9.82
CA GLY A 154 16.50 16.45 9.86
C GLY A 154 15.68 17.57 9.23
N ARG A 155 16.29 18.47 8.45
CA ARG A 155 15.55 19.53 7.76
C ARG A 155 14.93 19.03 6.46
N ALA A 156 13.71 19.46 6.17
CA ALA A 156 13.01 19.05 4.97
C ALA A 156 13.76 19.44 3.70
N LEU A 157 13.98 18.47 2.84
CA LEU A 157 14.54 18.72 1.51
C LEU A 157 13.41 19.02 0.53
N ARG A 158 13.45 20.22 -0.04
CA ARG A 158 12.59 20.57 -1.18
C ARG A 158 13.02 19.72 -2.37
N ARG A 159 12.07 19.08 -3.03
CA ARG A 159 12.34 18.38 -4.27
C ARG A 159 12.76 19.40 -5.34
N SER A 160 14.04 19.51 -5.58
CA SER A 160 14.59 20.29 -6.68
C SER A 160 14.94 19.37 -7.85
N ALA A 161 15.23 19.97 -9.02
CA ALA A 161 15.79 19.26 -10.16
C ALA A 161 17.09 18.50 -9.86
N ALA A 162 17.72 18.79 -8.72
CA ALA A 162 18.91 18.10 -8.21
C ALA A 162 18.60 16.78 -7.48
N THR A 163 17.34 16.41 -7.25
CA THR A 163 17.01 15.09 -6.70
C THR A 163 17.57 14.02 -7.63
N ALA A 164 18.51 13.23 -7.13
CA ALA A 164 19.24 12.26 -7.94
C ALA A 164 18.25 11.36 -8.72
N LYS A 165 18.53 11.09 -9.99
CA LYS A 165 17.70 10.18 -10.84
C LYS A 165 17.38 8.85 -10.15
N ALA A 166 18.27 8.38 -9.26
CA ALA A 166 18.10 7.18 -8.47
C ALA A 166 16.93 7.30 -7.47
N VAL A 167 16.82 8.44 -6.76
CA VAL A 167 15.72 8.72 -5.81
C VAL A 167 14.40 8.82 -6.55
N THR A 168 14.36 9.53 -7.68
CA THR A 168 13.15 9.63 -8.51
C THR A 168 12.67 8.25 -8.97
N ARG A 169 13.57 7.37 -9.45
CA ARG A 169 13.22 6.01 -9.84
C ARG A 169 12.70 5.19 -8.66
N GLU A 170 13.26 5.39 -7.47
CA GLU A 170 12.82 4.67 -6.28
C GLU A 170 11.42 5.13 -5.84
N LEU A 171 11.14 6.42 -5.89
CA LEU A 171 9.81 6.97 -5.62
C LEU A 171 8.76 6.44 -6.60
N VAL A 172 9.09 6.34 -7.88
CA VAL A 172 8.22 5.71 -8.89
C VAL A 172 7.90 4.26 -8.52
N LYS A 173 8.89 3.46 -8.08
CA LYS A 173 8.65 2.08 -7.62
C LYS A 173 7.77 2.01 -6.36
N ILE A 174 7.95 2.97 -5.45
CA ILE A 174 7.13 3.05 -4.23
C ILE A 174 5.67 3.36 -4.62
N ARG A 175 5.45 4.33 -5.51
CA ARG A 175 4.12 4.69 -6.03
C ARG A 175 3.45 3.55 -6.80
N ASP A 176 4.19 2.84 -7.67
CA ASP A 176 3.67 1.72 -8.47
C ASP A 176 3.09 0.58 -7.61
N ARG A 177 3.49 0.52 -6.34
CA ARG A 177 3.04 -0.49 -5.38
C ARG A 177 1.95 -0.01 -4.43
N ALA A 178 1.52 1.23 -4.56
CA ALA A 178 0.50 1.85 -3.72
C ALA A 178 -0.81 2.02 -4.48
N ASP A 179 -1.93 1.99 -3.78
CA ASP A 179 -3.24 2.29 -4.37
C ASP A 179 -3.44 3.79 -4.53
N ALA A 180 -2.86 4.59 -3.61
CA ALA A 180 -2.94 6.03 -3.65
C ALA A 180 -1.62 6.71 -3.25
N VAL A 181 -1.36 7.87 -3.86
CA VAL A 181 -0.29 8.80 -3.46
C VAL A 181 -0.93 10.05 -2.91
N MET A 182 -0.59 10.41 -1.68
CA MET A 182 -1.12 11.58 -0.96
C MET A 182 -0.05 12.65 -0.82
N VAL A 183 -0.43 13.90 -1.06
CA VAL A 183 0.42 15.09 -0.86
C VAL A 183 -0.38 16.23 -0.23
N GLY A 184 0.31 17.14 0.45
CA GLY A 184 -0.24 18.45 0.81
C GLY A 184 -0.24 19.40 -0.38
N VAL A 185 -1.14 20.38 -0.37
CA VAL A 185 -1.23 21.40 -1.44
C VAL A 185 0.06 22.20 -1.59
N SER A 186 0.84 22.38 -0.54
CA SER A 186 2.14 23.07 -0.60
C SER A 186 3.08 22.41 -1.61
N SER A 187 3.12 21.08 -1.64
CA SER A 187 3.92 20.33 -2.63
C SER A 187 3.47 20.60 -4.08
N ILE A 188 2.17 20.74 -4.31
CA ILE A 188 1.62 21.06 -5.65
C ILE A 188 2.00 22.49 -6.06
N VAL A 189 1.81 23.45 -5.16
CA VAL A 189 2.12 24.87 -5.44
C VAL A 189 3.62 25.09 -5.68
N GLU A 190 4.46 24.39 -4.93
CA GLU A 190 5.91 24.60 -4.96
C GLU A 190 6.62 23.88 -6.11
N SER A 191 6.22 22.68 -6.45
CA SER A 191 7.00 21.83 -7.37
C SER A 191 6.19 21.20 -8.50
N ASP A 192 4.87 21.40 -8.53
CA ASP A 192 3.95 20.89 -9.56
C ASP A 192 4.27 19.42 -9.98
N PRO A 193 4.30 18.47 -9.04
CA PRO A 193 4.61 17.09 -9.35
C PRO A 193 3.43 16.43 -10.09
N ALA A 194 3.73 15.59 -11.08
CA ALA A 194 2.68 14.83 -11.79
C ALA A 194 2.10 13.68 -10.95
N LEU A 195 2.82 13.20 -9.94
CA LEU A 195 2.47 12.05 -9.07
C LEU A 195 2.16 10.76 -9.85
N THR A 196 2.70 10.60 -11.04
CA THR A 196 2.49 9.46 -11.92
C THR A 196 3.58 8.42 -11.77
N VAL A 197 3.32 7.23 -12.30
CA VAL A 197 4.29 6.13 -12.42
C VAL A 197 4.83 6.04 -13.85
N GLY A 198 4.06 6.49 -14.83
CA GLY A 198 4.45 6.59 -16.24
C GLY A 198 4.17 5.34 -17.06
N ALA A 199 4.38 4.14 -16.54
CA ALA A 199 4.03 2.88 -17.18
C ALA A 199 3.54 1.89 -16.12
N GLY A 200 2.42 1.26 -16.37
CA GLY A 200 1.83 0.27 -15.47
C GLY A 200 0.59 0.77 -14.73
N HIS A 201 0.53 0.54 -13.41
CA HIS A 201 -0.57 0.99 -12.58
C HIS A 201 -0.38 2.45 -12.18
N GLU A 202 -1.38 3.29 -12.44
CA GLU A 202 -1.39 4.67 -11.94
C GLU A 202 -2.16 4.73 -10.61
N PRO A 203 -1.53 5.15 -9.50
CA PRO A 203 -2.21 5.31 -8.23
C PRO A 203 -3.22 6.44 -8.24
N LEU A 204 -4.21 6.41 -7.34
CA LEU A 204 -5.08 7.54 -7.07
C LEU A 204 -4.24 8.71 -6.53
N ARG A 205 -4.34 9.89 -7.13
CA ARG A 205 -3.67 11.11 -6.64
C ARG A 205 -4.57 11.80 -5.63
N VAL A 206 -4.09 11.94 -4.41
CA VAL A 206 -4.83 12.52 -3.28
C VAL A 206 -4.15 13.80 -2.84
N ILE A 207 -4.85 14.92 -2.94
CA ILE A 207 -4.37 16.22 -2.52
C ILE A 207 -5.14 16.69 -1.27
N VAL A 208 -4.43 17.00 -0.20
CA VAL A 208 -4.99 17.60 1.02
C VAL A 208 -4.86 19.12 0.90
N ASP A 209 -5.97 19.82 0.69
CA ASP A 209 -6.00 21.24 0.31
C ASP A 209 -7.19 21.96 0.95
N ALA A 210 -7.05 22.31 2.23
CA ALA A 210 -8.13 22.90 3.01
C ALA A 210 -8.82 24.11 2.35
N ASP A 211 -8.08 24.92 1.60
CA ASP A 211 -8.53 26.22 1.07
C ASP A 211 -8.70 26.23 -0.45
N ALA A 212 -8.68 25.06 -1.11
CA ALA A 212 -8.74 24.91 -2.55
C ALA A 212 -7.68 25.78 -3.29
N ARG A 213 -6.42 25.73 -2.80
CA ARG A 213 -5.30 26.48 -3.36
C ARG A 213 -4.63 25.78 -4.56
N THR A 214 -4.99 24.53 -4.82
CA THR A 214 -4.45 23.74 -5.95
C THR A 214 -4.70 24.52 -7.25
N PRO A 215 -3.64 24.85 -8.01
CA PRO A 215 -3.81 25.58 -9.28
C PRO A 215 -4.48 24.70 -10.33
N ALA A 216 -5.53 25.20 -10.97
CA ALA A 216 -6.21 24.48 -12.06
C ALA A 216 -5.28 24.08 -13.23
N PRO A 217 -4.21 24.84 -13.57
CA PRO A 217 -3.25 24.42 -14.61
C PRO A 217 -2.20 23.40 -14.12
N SER A 218 -2.23 22.95 -12.87
CA SER A 218 -1.24 21.99 -12.35
C SER A 218 -1.31 20.63 -13.05
N LYS A 219 -0.19 19.92 -13.08
CA LYS A 219 -0.08 18.62 -13.75
C LYS A 219 -1.05 17.58 -13.19
N VAL A 220 -1.31 17.60 -11.88
CA VAL A 220 -2.25 16.66 -11.24
C VAL A 220 -3.70 16.91 -11.68
N VAL A 221 -4.07 18.15 -12.01
CA VAL A 221 -5.38 18.54 -12.49
C VAL A 221 -5.52 18.29 -13.99
N ARG A 222 -4.49 18.60 -14.76
CA ARG A 222 -4.46 18.42 -16.23
C ARG A 222 -4.12 17.01 -16.69
N HIS A 223 -4.03 16.06 -15.77
CA HIS A 223 -3.72 14.68 -16.13
C HIS A 223 -4.75 14.11 -17.11
N ALA A 224 -4.31 13.21 -17.99
CA ALA A 224 -5.18 12.57 -19.00
C ALA A 224 -6.37 11.82 -18.37
N ASP A 225 -6.25 11.39 -17.12
CA ASP A 225 -7.34 10.82 -16.32
C ASP A 225 -7.56 11.66 -15.06
N PRO A 226 -8.33 12.75 -15.13
CA PRO A 226 -8.60 13.62 -13.99
C PRO A 226 -9.43 12.93 -12.91
N GLN A 227 -10.22 11.91 -13.22
CA GLN A 227 -11.01 11.14 -12.26
C GLN A 227 -10.13 10.36 -11.27
N ARG A 228 -8.86 10.13 -11.61
CA ARG A 228 -7.85 9.60 -10.69
C ARG A 228 -7.21 10.67 -9.80
N THR A 229 -7.78 11.87 -9.75
CA THR A 229 -7.36 12.94 -8.84
C THR A 229 -8.48 13.30 -7.91
N VAL A 230 -8.24 13.16 -6.62
CA VAL A 230 -9.18 13.55 -5.55
C VAL A 230 -8.54 14.67 -4.75
N ILE A 231 -9.23 15.79 -4.64
CA ILE A 231 -8.79 16.91 -3.81
C ILE A 231 -9.75 17.05 -2.63
N PHE A 232 -9.22 16.90 -1.43
CA PHE A 232 -9.98 17.13 -0.20
C PHE A 232 -9.92 18.62 0.17
N VAL A 233 -11.09 19.22 0.36
CA VAL A 233 -11.23 20.64 0.68
C VAL A 233 -12.05 20.85 1.95
N GLY A 234 -11.86 21.97 2.63
CA GLY A 234 -12.70 22.39 3.74
C GLY A 234 -14.10 22.76 3.27
N ARG A 235 -15.09 22.65 4.17
CA ARG A 235 -16.48 23.06 3.87
C ARG A 235 -16.61 24.55 3.54
N ASP A 236 -15.72 25.36 4.06
CA ASP A 236 -15.60 26.80 3.95
C ASP A 236 -14.60 27.24 2.85
N ALA A 237 -14.10 26.31 2.05
CA ALA A 237 -13.18 26.61 0.96
C ALA A 237 -13.86 27.55 -0.08
N ASP A 238 -13.07 28.44 -0.67
CA ASP A 238 -13.53 29.43 -1.64
C ASP A 238 -14.30 28.78 -2.80
N VAL A 239 -15.55 29.22 -2.99
CA VAL A 239 -16.49 28.67 -4.00
C VAL A 239 -15.96 28.83 -5.42
N ARG A 240 -15.30 29.97 -5.73
CA ARG A 240 -14.77 30.23 -7.08
C ARG A 240 -13.62 29.28 -7.40
N ARG A 241 -12.75 29.01 -6.41
CA ARG A 241 -11.63 28.06 -6.54
C ARG A 241 -12.14 26.62 -6.69
N THR A 242 -13.08 26.22 -5.85
CA THR A 242 -13.67 24.87 -5.92
C THR A 242 -14.40 24.62 -7.24
N ASN A 243 -15.13 25.62 -7.76
CA ASN A 243 -15.81 25.51 -9.07
C ASN A 243 -14.82 25.33 -10.22
N ARG A 244 -13.72 26.11 -10.26
CA ARG A 244 -12.66 25.92 -11.27
C ARG A 244 -12.06 24.52 -11.27
N LEU A 245 -11.87 23.94 -10.10
CA LEU A 245 -11.35 22.57 -9.96
C LEU A 245 -12.38 21.52 -10.43
N ARG A 246 -13.67 21.70 -10.12
CA ARG A 246 -14.76 20.85 -10.64
C ARG A 246 -14.88 20.90 -12.16
N GLU A 247 -14.82 22.11 -12.73
CA GLU A 247 -14.82 22.32 -14.17
C GLU A 247 -13.63 21.65 -14.88
N ALA A 248 -12.49 21.53 -14.18
CA ALA A 248 -11.33 20.79 -14.67
C ALA A 248 -11.48 19.25 -14.56
N GLY A 249 -12.59 18.74 -14.01
CA GLY A 249 -12.96 17.32 -14.00
C GLY A 249 -12.39 16.52 -12.84
N VAL A 250 -11.73 17.14 -11.85
CA VAL A 250 -11.22 16.42 -10.67
C VAL A 250 -12.32 16.20 -9.63
N LEU A 251 -12.21 15.11 -8.87
CA LEU A 251 -13.15 14.83 -7.79
C LEU A 251 -12.81 15.70 -6.57
N LEU A 252 -13.77 16.53 -6.14
CA LEU A 252 -13.67 17.29 -4.88
C LEU A 252 -14.47 16.61 -3.78
N VAL A 253 -13.82 16.35 -2.66
CA VAL A 253 -14.43 15.79 -1.46
C VAL A 253 -14.28 16.77 -0.30
N THR A 254 -15.38 17.05 0.38
CA THR A 254 -15.36 17.94 1.54
C THR A 254 -14.97 17.15 2.78
N ALA A 255 -13.97 17.65 3.52
CA ALA A 255 -13.55 17.11 4.81
C ALA A 255 -13.70 18.16 5.94
N ALA A 256 -13.78 17.68 7.17
CA ALA A 256 -13.79 18.56 8.34
C ALA A 256 -12.44 19.25 8.50
N ARG A 257 -12.44 20.48 9.07
CA ARG A 257 -11.20 21.14 9.48
C ARG A 257 -10.66 20.55 10.77
N ALA A 258 -9.35 20.60 10.88
CA ALA A 258 -8.56 20.38 12.08
C ALA A 258 -7.70 21.63 12.32
N PRO A 259 -7.08 21.80 13.50
CA PRO A 259 -6.26 22.98 13.81
C PRO A 259 -5.20 23.30 12.76
N ASP A 260 -4.61 22.27 12.14
CA ASP A 260 -3.51 22.40 11.17
C ASP A 260 -3.94 22.14 9.72
N GLY A 261 -5.23 22.25 9.38
CA GLY A 261 -5.72 22.04 8.04
C GLY A 261 -7.00 21.20 7.96
N LEU A 262 -6.95 19.99 7.43
CA LEU A 262 -8.07 19.06 7.38
C LEU A 262 -7.90 17.91 8.38
N ASP A 263 -9.02 17.32 8.82
CA ASP A 263 -9.01 16.03 9.53
C ASP A 263 -8.48 14.93 8.62
N VAL A 264 -7.17 14.65 8.70
CA VAL A 264 -6.50 13.63 7.89
C VAL A 264 -7.01 12.22 8.20
N ALA A 265 -7.54 11.98 9.41
CA ALA A 265 -8.17 10.71 9.75
C ALA A 265 -9.47 10.51 8.98
N ALA A 266 -10.29 11.57 8.82
CA ALA A 266 -11.48 11.53 7.98
C ALA A 266 -11.13 11.31 6.49
N VAL A 267 -10.06 11.93 6.00
CA VAL A 267 -9.55 11.68 4.64
C VAL A 267 -9.20 10.22 4.44
N LEU A 268 -8.44 9.63 5.37
CA LEU A 268 -8.06 8.21 5.28
C LEU A 268 -9.26 7.26 5.43
N ARG A 269 -10.22 7.55 6.31
CA ARG A 269 -11.47 6.78 6.40
C ARG A 269 -12.26 6.80 5.09
N TRP A 270 -12.35 7.96 4.44
CA TRP A 270 -13.00 8.07 3.13
C TRP A 270 -12.30 7.18 2.09
N LEU A 271 -10.97 7.22 2.02
CA LEU A 271 -10.17 6.37 1.12
C LEU A 271 -10.40 4.87 1.41
N GLY A 272 -10.39 4.46 2.68
CA GLY A 272 -10.68 3.08 3.09
C GLY A 272 -12.07 2.62 2.66
N GLY A 273 -13.09 3.47 2.80
CA GLY A 273 -14.46 3.22 2.35
C GLY A 273 -14.59 3.08 0.82
N HIS A 274 -13.62 3.64 0.06
CA HIS A 274 -13.55 3.52 -1.40
C HIS A 274 -12.56 2.44 -1.86
N GLY A 275 -12.20 1.50 -0.99
CA GLY A 275 -11.43 0.31 -1.36
C GLY A 275 -9.91 0.52 -1.45
N VAL A 276 -9.40 1.67 -1.03
CA VAL A 276 -7.96 1.94 -0.96
C VAL A 276 -7.38 1.18 0.23
N ASN A 277 -6.42 0.30 -0.02
CA ASN A 277 -5.71 -0.47 1.03
C ASN A 277 -4.43 0.22 1.48
N THR A 278 -3.72 0.87 0.56
CA THR A 278 -2.39 1.43 0.80
C THR A 278 -2.27 2.86 0.30
N VAL A 279 -1.73 3.74 1.15
CA VAL A 279 -1.42 5.13 0.82
C VAL A 279 0.07 5.37 1.02
N VAL A 280 0.71 5.94 0.02
CA VAL A 280 2.03 6.55 0.12
C VAL A 280 1.84 8.05 0.30
N ALA A 281 2.14 8.57 1.47
CA ALA A 281 2.08 9.99 1.79
C ALA A 281 3.47 10.62 1.52
N GLU A 282 3.63 11.29 0.39
CA GLU A 282 4.81 12.08 0.07
C GLU A 282 4.63 13.48 0.68
N ALA A 283 4.85 13.56 1.97
CA ALA A 283 4.40 14.66 2.79
C ALA A 283 5.43 15.80 2.89
N ASP A 284 4.92 17.04 2.77
CA ASP A 284 5.59 18.22 3.31
C ASP A 284 5.55 18.20 4.86
N PRO A 285 6.32 19.06 5.55
CA PRO A 285 6.38 19.04 7.02
C PRO A 285 5.00 19.15 7.70
N GLY A 286 4.09 19.96 7.16
CA GLY A 286 2.76 20.15 7.74
C GLY A 286 1.91 18.89 7.68
N LEU A 287 1.83 18.24 6.51
CA LEU A 287 1.10 16.99 6.34
C LEU A 287 1.78 15.84 7.14
N ALA A 288 3.12 15.78 7.15
CA ALA A 288 3.86 14.79 7.91
C ALA A 288 3.56 14.89 9.40
N ALA A 289 3.64 16.09 9.96
CA ALA A 289 3.32 16.34 11.36
C ALA A 289 1.86 16.00 11.70
N SER A 290 0.91 16.38 10.85
CA SER A 290 -0.51 16.06 11.05
C SER A 290 -0.77 14.55 11.06
N LEU A 291 -0.14 13.77 10.16
CA LEU A 291 -0.26 12.32 10.12
C LEU A 291 0.36 11.66 11.36
N VAL A 292 1.54 12.15 11.80
CA VAL A 292 2.25 11.59 12.96
C VAL A 292 1.50 11.91 14.27
N ARG A 293 1.07 13.16 14.49
CA ARG A 293 0.30 13.55 15.68
C ARG A 293 -1.02 12.79 15.83
N ALA A 294 -1.64 12.45 14.70
CA ALA A 294 -2.89 11.70 14.69
C ALA A 294 -2.70 10.16 14.78
N ASP A 295 -1.48 9.66 14.98
CA ASP A 295 -1.13 8.23 14.99
C ASP A 295 -1.65 7.47 13.75
N LEU A 296 -1.45 8.06 12.58
CA LEU A 296 -1.96 7.52 11.31
C LEU A 296 -0.88 6.91 10.44
N VAL A 297 0.38 6.97 10.86
CA VAL A 297 1.53 6.44 10.10
C VAL A 297 1.83 5.02 10.55
N ASP A 298 1.78 4.07 9.61
CA ASP A 298 2.10 2.66 9.89
C ASP A 298 3.57 2.34 9.57
N ARG A 299 4.16 3.07 8.61
CA ARG A 299 5.54 2.88 8.16
C ARG A 299 6.15 4.21 7.72
N VAL A 300 7.44 4.39 7.94
CA VAL A 300 8.22 5.53 7.45
C VAL A 300 9.24 5.06 6.43
N ILE A 301 9.39 5.82 5.35
CA ILE A 301 10.47 5.71 4.37
C ILE A 301 11.17 7.06 4.34
N TRP A 302 12.33 7.14 4.94
CA TRP A 302 13.07 8.38 5.14
C TRP A 302 14.29 8.42 4.23
N PHE A 303 14.28 9.30 3.26
CA PHE A 303 15.45 9.61 2.43
C PHE A 303 16.29 10.64 3.16
N VAL A 304 17.51 10.27 3.52
CA VAL A 304 18.48 11.14 4.18
C VAL A 304 19.56 11.51 3.17
N SER A 305 19.60 12.79 2.83
CA SER A 305 20.64 13.35 1.95
C SER A 305 21.93 13.65 2.74
N PRO A 306 23.11 13.46 2.14
CA PRO A 306 24.38 13.77 2.79
C PRO A 306 24.66 15.30 2.85
N LEU A 307 23.63 16.08 3.16
CA LEU A 307 23.66 17.52 3.36
C LEU A 307 23.32 17.83 4.82
N ALA A 308 23.81 18.95 5.32
CA ALA A 308 23.47 19.46 6.65
C ALA A 308 23.25 20.96 6.60
N GLY A 309 22.38 21.48 7.46
CA GLY A 309 22.06 22.90 7.56
C GLY A 309 21.01 23.38 6.54
N GLY A 310 20.87 24.69 6.41
CA GLY A 310 19.86 25.34 5.59
C GLY A 310 18.70 25.93 6.41
N ALA A 311 17.85 26.74 5.76
CA ALA A 311 16.75 27.47 6.41
C ALA A 311 15.41 26.71 6.41
N ALA A 312 15.37 25.48 5.88
CA ALA A 312 14.14 24.70 5.84
C ALA A 312 13.70 24.26 7.25
N LEU A 313 12.38 24.09 7.43
CA LEU A 313 11.81 23.56 8.67
C LEU A 313 12.23 22.10 8.88
N PRO A 314 12.22 21.62 10.14
CA PRO A 314 12.32 20.18 10.40
C PRO A 314 11.22 19.39 9.69
N VAL A 315 11.54 18.17 9.28
CA VAL A 315 10.57 17.28 8.56
C VAL A 315 9.33 16.97 9.42
N LEU A 316 9.51 16.88 10.73
CA LEU A 316 8.44 16.65 11.71
C LEU A 316 8.27 17.89 12.60
N ASP A 317 8.21 19.07 12.00
CA ASP A 317 7.99 20.32 12.74
C ASP A 317 6.64 20.30 13.46
N GLY A 318 6.65 20.67 14.75
CA GLY A 318 5.44 20.66 15.61
C GLY A 318 5.00 19.26 16.07
N VAL A 319 5.82 18.22 15.94
CA VAL A 319 5.63 16.94 16.64
C VAL A 319 6.31 17.05 18.02
N PRO A 320 5.55 16.99 19.13
CA PRO A 320 6.08 17.36 20.45
C PRO A 320 7.06 16.32 21.01
N ASP A 321 6.86 15.05 20.70
CA ASP A 321 7.63 13.94 21.26
C ASP A 321 8.52 13.26 20.24
N ALA A 322 9.60 12.65 20.72
CA ALA A 322 10.46 11.83 19.87
C ALA A 322 9.72 10.59 19.37
N VAL A 323 9.80 10.33 18.08
CA VAL A 323 9.13 9.19 17.44
C VAL A 323 10.16 8.13 17.09
N GLY A 324 9.97 6.91 17.59
CA GLY A 324 10.86 5.78 17.34
C GLY A 324 10.47 4.97 16.10
N LEU A 325 11.46 4.40 15.42
CA LEU A 325 11.22 3.41 14.35
C LEU A 325 11.58 2.01 14.83
N ARG A 326 10.65 1.06 14.70
CA ARG A 326 10.87 -0.37 14.94
C ARG A 326 11.23 -1.08 13.64
N ASN A 327 11.95 -2.19 13.74
CA ASN A 327 12.36 -3.02 12.60
C ASN A 327 13.12 -2.22 11.53
N LEU A 328 13.98 -1.29 11.98
CA LEU A 328 14.71 -0.38 11.13
C LEU A 328 15.58 -1.13 10.11
N ARG A 329 15.47 -0.73 8.86
CA ARG A 329 16.32 -1.15 7.75
C ARG A 329 16.97 0.07 7.13
N ALA A 330 18.23 -0.08 6.72
CA ALA A 330 18.97 0.97 6.04
C ALA A 330 19.51 0.45 4.71
N ARG A 331 19.42 1.27 3.66
CA ARG A 331 19.99 0.97 2.34
C ARG A 331 20.39 2.25 1.61
N ARG A 332 21.30 2.15 0.64
CA ARG A 332 21.67 3.27 -0.21
C ARG A 332 20.87 3.29 -1.51
N VAL A 333 20.47 4.48 -1.93
CA VAL A 333 19.81 4.74 -3.21
C VAL A 333 20.50 5.95 -3.86
N GLY A 334 21.39 5.69 -4.80
CA GLY A 334 22.29 6.73 -5.31
C GLY A 334 23.21 7.27 -4.21
N GLY A 335 23.17 8.58 -4.00
CA GLY A 335 23.92 9.26 -2.93
C GLY A 335 23.18 9.32 -1.58
N GLU A 336 21.92 8.94 -1.53
CA GLU A 336 21.06 9.04 -0.36
C GLU A 336 21.11 7.77 0.50
N LEU A 337 20.91 7.92 1.81
CA LEU A 337 20.60 6.83 2.71
C LEU A 337 19.08 6.73 2.88
N VAL A 338 18.52 5.56 2.70
CA VAL A 338 17.10 5.31 2.92
C VAL A 338 16.93 4.49 4.19
N LEU A 339 16.25 5.07 5.17
CA LEU A 339 15.85 4.43 6.41
C LEU A 339 14.38 4.05 6.32
N GLU A 340 14.04 2.82 6.70
CA GLU A 340 12.69 2.29 6.60
C GLU A 340 12.35 1.50 7.85
N GLY A 341 11.21 1.82 8.48
CA GLY A 341 10.75 1.15 9.69
C GLY A 341 9.27 1.38 9.95
N ALA A 342 8.69 0.61 10.87
CA ALA A 342 7.36 0.88 11.40
C ALA A 342 7.45 2.00 12.45
N LEU A 343 6.48 2.91 12.46
CA LEU A 343 6.32 3.87 13.54
C LEU A 343 5.82 3.12 14.78
N GLY A 344 6.43 3.38 15.93
CA GLY A 344 6.09 2.61 17.13
C GLY A 344 6.13 3.37 18.41
#